data_cf23abce4e05c031ce6271198708f7bb
#
_entry.id   cf23abce4e05c031ce6271198708f7bb
#
_cell.length_a   1.000
_cell.length_b   1.000
_cell.length_c   1.000
_cell.angle_alpha   90.00
_cell.angle_beta   90.00
_cell.angle_gamma   90.00
#
_symmetry.space_group_name_H-M   'P 1'
#
loop_
_entity.id
_entity.type
_entity.pdbx_description
1 polymer ?
#
loop_
_entity_poly.entity_id
_entity_poly.type
_entity_poly.pdbx_seq_one_letter_code
_entity_poly.pdbx_strand_id
1 'polypeptide(L)'
;VYVYKNHDDFPYYHLTYALNLSENKLIIGTGIFSGGFRTPSSLFFFHSLLYLPLIKYYLFHIGPFLILIFFNYILITKLIEKYHKRQFDISYFLTLLNFTFVNVVFYRIGEHGVDRSGQVLLFLAFIIFCELFFFKKDKNEKNVLFNFFLVSIFLASSTKVLFYIYLIFAAI
;
A
#
# COMPACT_ATOMS: atom_id res chain seq x y z
N VAL A 1 10.56 5.68 -12.26
CA VAL A 1 11.63 5.24 -11.34
C VAL A 1 12.22 3.97 -11.90
N TYR A 2 13.40 4.06 -12.50
CA TYR A 2 14.11 2.88 -13.00
C TYR A 2 14.70 2.13 -11.82
N VAL A 3 14.06 1.03 -11.43
CA VAL A 3 14.61 0.15 -10.42
C VAL A 3 15.57 -0.77 -11.13
N TYR A 4 16.85 -0.48 -11.06
CA TYR A 4 17.91 -1.32 -11.64
C TYR A 4 18.13 -2.62 -10.87
N LYS A 5 17.74 -2.64 -9.58
CA LYS A 5 17.97 -3.78 -8.69
C LYS A 5 16.64 -4.27 -8.12
N ASN A 6 16.28 -5.49 -8.40
CA ASN A 6 15.14 -6.15 -7.79
C ASN A 6 15.43 -6.48 -6.31
N HIS A 7 14.37 -6.53 -5.50
CA HIS A 7 14.45 -7.07 -4.15
C HIS A 7 14.84 -8.56 -4.22
N ASP A 8 15.62 -9.05 -3.26
CA ASP A 8 16.09 -10.44 -3.26
C ASP A 8 14.92 -11.46 -3.26
N ASP A 9 13.82 -11.15 -2.61
CA ASP A 9 12.62 -11.99 -2.60
C ASP A 9 11.87 -12.06 -3.93
N PHE A 10 12.12 -11.13 -4.86
CA PHE A 10 11.42 -11.09 -6.13
C PHE A 10 11.60 -12.36 -6.96
N PRO A 11 12.83 -12.83 -7.24
CA PRO A 11 13.03 -14.08 -7.97
C PRO A 11 12.66 -15.31 -7.14
N TYR A 12 12.77 -15.25 -5.81
CA TYR A 12 12.54 -16.42 -4.96
C TYR A 12 11.08 -16.83 -4.89
N TYR A 13 10.16 -15.88 -4.67
CA TYR A 13 8.74 -16.24 -4.53
C TYR A 13 7.75 -15.23 -5.08
N HIS A 14 8.05 -13.93 -5.16
CA HIS A 14 7.05 -12.95 -5.66
C HIS A 14 6.71 -13.23 -7.13
N LEU A 15 7.73 -13.31 -7.97
CA LEU A 15 7.57 -13.59 -9.40
C LEU A 15 6.97 -14.97 -9.63
N THR A 16 7.54 -15.99 -9.02
CA THR A 16 7.12 -17.38 -9.20
C THR A 16 5.69 -17.61 -8.72
N TYR A 17 5.28 -16.97 -7.62
CA TYR A 17 3.91 -17.06 -7.12
C TYR A 17 2.91 -16.36 -8.05
N ALA A 18 3.21 -15.14 -8.50
CA ALA A 18 2.36 -14.42 -9.44
C ALA A 18 2.24 -15.12 -10.81
N LEU A 19 3.34 -15.70 -11.32
CA LEU A 19 3.33 -16.50 -12.55
C LEU A 19 2.49 -17.76 -12.37
N ASN A 20 2.62 -18.47 -11.25
CA ASN A 20 1.80 -19.64 -10.98
C ASN A 20 0.31 -19.30 -10.96
N LEU A 21 -0.07 -18.15 -10.38
CA LEU A 21 -1.46 -17.67 -10.41
C LEU A 21 -1.95 -17.29 -11.81
N SER A 22 -1.06 -16.87 -12.71
CA SER A 22 -1.44 -16.46 -14.07
C SER A 22 -1.54 -17.66 -15.03
N GLU A 23 -0.77 -18.72 -14.81
CA GLU A 23 -0.64 -19.85 -15.72
C GLU A 23 -1.45 -21.07 -15.28
N ASN A 24 -1.78 -21.17 -14.00
CA ASN A 24 -2.44 -22.33 -13.42
C ASN A 24 -3.73 -21.98 -12.70
N LYS A 25 -4.59 -22.97 -12.51
CA LYS A 25 -5.71 -22.84 -11.58
C LYS A 25 -5.19 -22.70 -10.16
N LEU A 26 -5.96 -22.04 -9.29
CA LEU A 26 -5.59 -21.89 -7.89
C LEU A 26 -5.35 -23.28 -7.25
N ILE A 27 -4.12 -23.52 -6.83
CA ILE A 27 -3.69 -24.78 -6.20
C ILE A 27 -3.62 -24.55 -4.70
N ILE A 28 -4.37 -25.32 -3.92
CA ILE A 28 -4.30 -25.29 -2.45
C ILE A 28 -3.08 -26.09 -2.00
N GLY A 29 -2.36 -25.58 -0.99
CA GLY A 29 -1.21 -26.29 -0.40
C GLY A 29 0.14 -25.98 -1.03
N THR A 30 0.23 -25.00 -1.92
CA THR A 30 1.51 -24.58 -2.55
C THR A 30 2.58 -24.16 -1.54
N GLY A 31 2.19 -23.76 -0.32
CA GLY A 31 3.11 -23.46 0.78
C GLY A 31 4.02 -24.62 1.22
N ILE A 32 3.77 -25.86 0.74
CA ILE A 32 4.67 -27.01 0.94
C ILE A 32 5.94 -26.86 0.10
N PHE A 33 5.81 -26.27 -1.10
CA PHE A 33 6.93 -26.14 -2.04
C PHE A 33 7.87 -24.97 -1.69
N SER A 34 7.32 -23.89 -1.14
CA SER A 34 8.12 -22.72 -0.75
C SER A 34 7.50 -22.01 0.45
N GLY A 35 8.35 -21.60 1.39
CA GLY A 35 7.95 -20.79 2.55
C GLY A 35 7.27 -19.47 2.15
N GLY A 36 7.68 -18.86 1.05
CA GLY A 36 7.08 -17.63 0.51
C GLY A 36 5.65 -17.80 0.02
N PHE A 37 5.23 -19.01 -0.35
CA PHE A 37 3.85 -19.31 -0.78
C PHE A 37 2.88 -19.49 0.40
N ARG A 38 3.37 -19.50 1.63
CA ARG A 38 2.53 -19.57 2.85
C ARG A 38 1.86 -18.25 3.19
N THR A 39 2.35 -17.16 2.66
CA THR A 39 1.85 -15.81 2.92
C THR A 39 1.25 -15.20 1.66
N PRO A 40 0.00 -15.57 1.30
CA PRO A 40 -0.66 -15.00 0.13
C PRO A 40 -0.83 -13.49 0.30
N SER A 41 -0.77 -12.77 -0.82
CA SER A 41 -0.93 -11.32 -0.87
C SER A 41 -1.90 -10.95 -1.98
N SER A 42 -2.79 -10.01 -1.74
CA SER A 42 -3.69 -9.46 -2.76
C SER A 42 -2.90 -8.86 -3.94
N LEU A 43 -1.69 -8.36 -3.70
CA LEU A 43 -0.83 -7.84 -4.75
C LEU A 43 -0.37 -8.93 -5.73
N PHE A 44 -0.15 -10.16 -5.29
CA PHE A 44 0.21 -11.24 -6.22
C PHE A 44 -0.94 -11.58 -7.15
N PHE A 45 -2.18 -11.57 -6.65
CA PHE A 45 -3.36 -11.72 -7.49
C PHE A 45 -3.49 -10.55 -8.47
N PHE A 46 -3.26 -9.33 -8.02
CA PHE A 46 -3.26 -8.17 -8.90
C PHE A 46 -2.15 -8.25 -9.96
N HIS A 47 -0.94 -8.67 -9.58
CA HIS A 47 0.15 -8.90 -10.54
C HIS A 47 -0.24 -9.94 -11.60
N SER A 48 -0.87 -11.04 -11.20
CA SER A 48 -1.29 -12.08 -12.14
C SER A 48 -2.29 -11.57 -13.18
N LEU A 49 -3.16 -10.63 -12.83
CA LEU A 49 -4.08 -9.96 -13.78
C LEU A 49 -3.35 -9.08 -14.80
N LEU A 50 -2.16 -8.60 -14.46
CA LEU A 50 -1.32 -7.77 -15.34
C LEU A 50 -0.37 -8.60 -16.22
N TYR A 51 -0.45 -9.92 -16.14
CA TYR A 51 0.33 -10.82 -17.01
C TYR A 51 -0.29 -10.86 -18.40
N LEU A 52 0.30 -10.11 -19.32
CA LEU A 52 -0.18 -10.03 -20.70
C LEU A 52 0.74 -10.85 -21.65
N PRO A 53 0.21 -11.51 -22.67
CA PRO A 53 0.97 -12.43 -23.51
C PRO A 53 2.25 -11.88 -24.13
N LEU A 54 2.24 -10.58 -24.51
CA LEU A 54 3.38 -9.91 -25.14
C LEU A 54 4.30 -9.22 -24.11
N ILE A 55 3.75 -8.72 -23.01
CA ILE A 55 4.45 -7.89 -22.01
C ILE A 55 4.91 -8.76 -20.83
N LYS A 56 4.26 -9.93 -20.64
CA LYS A 56 4.58 -10.87 -19.56
C LYS A 56 4.53 -10.17 -18.18
N TYR A 57 5.55 -10.38 -17.35
CA TYR A 57 5.64 -9.89 -15.98
C TYR A 57 6.13 -8.43 -15.85
N TYR A 58 6.48 -7.77 -16.94
CA TYR A 58 7.03 -6.41 -16.87
C TYR A 58 6.09 -5.36 -16.26
N LEU A 59 4.79 -5.66 -16.20
CA LEU A 59 3.80 -4.77 -15.58
C LEU A 59 3.57 -5.04 -14.09
N PHE A 60 4.20 -6.04 -13.49
CA PHE A 60 3.94 -6.40 -12.10
C PHE A 60 4.26 -5.29 -11.10
N HIS A 61 5.19 -4.39 -11.41
CA HIS A 61 5.51 -3.23 -10.60
C HIS A 61 4.40 -2.16 -10.55
N ILE A 62 3.40 -2.23 -11.45
CA ILE A 62 2.31 -1.24 -11.52
C ILE A 62 1.48 -1.24 -10.24
N GLY A 63 1.20 -2.40 -9.64
CA GLY A 63 0.42 -2.48 -8.41
C GLY A 63 1.01 -1.64 -7.26
N PRO A 64 2.23 -1.92 -6.81
CA PRO A 64 2.92 -1.10 -5.81
C PRO A 64 3.03 0.38 -6.21
N PHE A 65 3.28 0.65 -7.48
CA PHE A 65 3.41 2.02 -7.99
C PHE A 65 2.09 2.80 -7.91
N LEU A 66 0.96 2.18 -8.22
CA LEU A 66 -0.37 2.78 -8.07
C LEU A 66 -0.67 3.14 -6.62
N ILE A 67 -0.30 2.28 -5.67
CA ILE A 67 -0.45 2.57 -4.22
C ILE A 67 0.36 3.80 -3.84
N LEU A 68 1.60 3.91 -4.31
CA LEU A 68 2.45 5.08 -4.05
C LEU A 68 1.88 6.35 -4.68
N ILE A 69 1.41 6.28 -5.93
CA ILE A 69 0.77 7.43 -6.61
C ILE A 69 -0.45 7.88 -5.82
N PHE A 70 -1.32 6.95 -5.44
CA PHE A 70 -2.54 7.26 -4.67
C PHE A 70 -2.21 7.91 -3.32
N PHE A 71 -1.24 7.37 -2.59
CA PHE A 71 -0.75 7.96 -1.37
C PHE A 71 -0.25 9.40 -1.59
N ASN A 72 0.65 9.58 -2.55
CA ASN A 72 1.20 10.90 -2.85
C ASN A 72 0.13 11.90 -3.29
N TYR A 73 -0.82 11.47 -4.12
CA TYR A 73 -1.94 12.32 -4.56
C TYR A 73 -2.74 12.85 -3.36
N ILE A 74 -3.11 11.98 -2.41
CA ILE A 74 -3.85 12.38 -1.22
C ILE A 74 -3.05 13.38 -0.38
N LEU A 75 -1.76 13.09 -0.11
CA LEU A 75 -0.95 13.96 0.74
C LEU A 75 -0.65 15.31 0.09
N ILE A 76 -0.34 15.32 -1.21
CA ILE A 76 -0.10 16.56 -1.96
C ILE A 76 -1.37 17.42 -1.96
N THR A 77 -2.53 16.83 -2.23
CA THR A 77 -3.81 17.56 -2.22
C THR A 77 -4.06 18.19 -0.84
N LYS A 78 -3.84 17.44 0.24
CA LYS A 78 -3.96 17.96 1.61
C LYS A 78 -2.96 19.08 1.91
N LEU A 79 -1.71 18.92 1.51
CA LEU A 79 -0.68 19.94 1.71
C LEU A 79 -1.01 21.24 0.96
N ILE A 80 -1.44 21.13 -0.30
CA ILE A 80 -1.85 22.30 -1.10
C ILE A 80 -3.05 23.00 -0.47
N GLU A 81 -4.08 22.25 -0.06
CA GLU A 81 -5.27 22.82 0.58
C GLU A 81 -4.90 23.60 1.84
N LYS A 82 -4.12 22.99 2.75
CA LYS A 82 -3.69 23.64 3.99
C LYS A 82 -2.77 24.84 3.72
N TYR A 83 -1.89 24.76 2.72
CA TYR A 83 -1.04 25.85 2.32
C TYR A 83 -1.86 27.07 1.84
N HIS A 84 -2.85 26.85 0.98
CA HIS A 84 -3.73 27.93 0.50
C HIS A 84 -4.56 28.56 1.64
N LYS A 85 -5.00 27.74 2.61
CA LYS A 85 -5.72 28.22 3.79
C LYS A 85 -4.79 28.84 4.85
N ARG A 86 -3.47 28.84 4.64
CA ARG A 86 -2.42 29.25 5.60
C ARG A 86 -2.54 28.54 6.96
N GLN A 87 -2.93 27.28 6.94
CA GLN A 87 -3.11 26.43 8.12
C GLN A 87 -1.86 25.57 8.34
N PHE A 88 -0.84 26.13 8.97
CA PHE A 88 0.42 25.43 9.30
C PHE A 88 0.32 24.80 10.70
N ASP A 89 -0.66 23.93 10.86
CA ASP A 89 -0.91 23.18 12.10
C ASP A 89 -0.10 21.86 12.16
N ILE A 90 -0.22 21.15 13.28
CA ILE A 90 0.45 19.86 13.47
C ILE A 90 0.09 18.87 12.35
N SER A 91 -1.16 18.88 11.85
CA SER A 91 -1.59 18.02 10.75
C SER A 91 -0.85 18.34 9.45
N TYR A 92 -0.55 19.62 9.15
CA TYR A 92 0.27 20.01 8.01
C TYR A 92 1.67 19.40 8.10
N PHE A 93 2.33 19.57 9.26
CA PHE A 93 3.69 19.06 9.46
C PHE A 93 3.74 17.52 9.48
N LEU A 94 2.76 16.85 10.08
CA LEU A 94 2.65 15.38 10.02
C LEU A 94 2.46 14.88 8.58
N THR A 95 1.62 15.56 7.81
CA THR A 95 1.41 15.22 6.39
C THR A 95 2.69 15.41 5.59
N LEU A 96 3.41 16.52 5.79
CA LEU A 96 4.67 16.81 5.13
C LEU A 96 5.76 15.80 5.51
N LEU A 97 5.86 15.47 6.80
CA LEU A 97 6.81 14.46 7.30
C LEU A 97 6.56 13.09 6.65
N ASN A 98 5.30 12.64 6.64
CA ASN A 98 4.95 11.36 6.02
C ASN A 98 5.19 11.35 4.51
N PHE A 99 4.85 12.43 3.82
CA PHE A 99 5.12 12.58 2.39
C PHE A 99 6.63 12.46 2.12
N THR A 100 7.45 13.19 2.87
CA THR A 100 8.91 13.15 2.71
C THR A 100 9.47 11.77 3.07
N PHE A 101 9.07 11.23 4.22
CA PHE A 101 9.55 9.93 4.70
C PHE A 101 9.26 8.81 3.71
N VAL A 102 8.01 8.70 3.23
CA VAL A 102 7.64 7.64 2.29
C VAL A 102 8.42 7.76 0.99
N ASN A 103 8.56 8.96 0.43
CA ASN A 103 9.26 9.14 -0.84
C ASN A 103 10.78 8.96 -0.73
N VAL A 104 11.37 9.20 0.44
CA VAL A 104 12.81 8.97 0.69
C VAL A 104 13.10 7.51 1.02
N VAL A 105 12.29 6.90 1.90
CA VAL A 105 12.55 5.53 2.41
C VAL A 105 12.01 4.47 1.47
N PHE A 106 10.82 4.70 0.87
CA PHE A 106 10.16 3.72 0.00
C PHE A 106 10.34 3.98 -1.49
N TYR A 107 11.38 4.72 -1.89
CA TYR A 107 11.68 4.99 -3.31
C TYR A 107 11.82 3.72 -4.15
N ARG A 108 12.13 2.58 -3.52
CA ARG A 108 12.26 1.25 -4.14
C ARG A 108 10.95 0.46 -4.17
N ILE A 109 9.80 1.10 -4.05
CA ILE A 109 8.49 0.42 -4.05
C ILE A 109 8.24 -0.37 -5.35
N GLY A 110 8.84 0.07 -6.46
CA GLY A 110 8.79 -0.64 -7.74
C GLY A 110 9.52 -1.99 -7.76
N GLU A 111 10.21 -2.37 -6.69
CA GLU A 111 10.81 -3.69 -6.51
C GLU A 111 9.79 -4.79 -6.16
N HIS A 112 8.52 -4.62 -6.51
CA HIS A 112 7.43 -5.57 -6.21
C HIS A 112 7.19 -5.78 -4.70
N GLY A 113 7.52 -4.78 -3.89
CA GLY A 113 7.47 -4.84 -2.43
C GLY A 113 6.05 -4.90 -1.88
N VAL A 114 5.58 -6.10 -1.59
CA VAL A 114 4.30 -6.35 -0.92
C VAL A 114 4.27 -5.65 0.43
N ASP A 115 5.35 -5.77 1.21
CA ASP A 115 5.49 -5.21 2.56
C ASP A 115 5.46 -3.68 2.53
N ARG A 116 6.19 -3.08 1.59
CA ARG A 116 6.27 -1.63 1.44
C ARG A 116 4.94 -1.03 1.03
N SER A 117 4.21 -1.69 0.15
CA SER A 117 2.88 -1.27 -0.26
C SER A 117 1.90 -1.24 0.92
N GLY A 118 1.92 -2.27 1.75
CA GLY A 118 1.11 -2.30 2.97
C GLY A 118 1.53 -1.23 3.98
N GLN A 119 2.84 -1.00 4.16
CA GLN A 119 3.35 0.06 5.04
C GLN A 119 2.93 1.46 4.57
N VAL A 120 2.98 1.74 3.26
CA VAL A 120 2.50 3.02 2.69
C VAL A 120 1.02 3.24 3.01
N LEU A 121 0.19 2.20 2.87
CA LEU A 121 -1.23 2.27 3.24
C LEU A 121 -1.44 2.49 4.74
N LEU A 122 -0.60 1.90 5.59
CA LEU A 122 -0.65 2.14 7.05
C LEU A 122 -0.21 3.56 7.41
N PHE A 123 0.78 4.14 6.73
CA PHE A 123 1.13 5.55 6.92
C PHE A 123 -0.03 6.47 6.54
N LEU A 124 -0.76 6.16 5.47
CA LEU A 124 -1.98 6.89 5.11
C LEU A 124 -3.05 6.75 6.20
N ALA A 125 -3.30 5.53 6.66
CA ALA A 125 -4.25 5.28 7.75
C ALA A 125 -3.86 6.05 9.02
N PHE A 126 -2.58 6.08 9.38
CA PHE A 126 -2.08 6.82 10.53
C PHE A 126 -2.39 8.33 10.45
N ILE A 127 -2.16 8.96 9.29
CA ILE A 127 -2.48 10.38 9.10
C ILE A 127 -3.99 10.62 9.26
N ILE A 128 -4.81 9.76 8.65
CA ILE A 128 -6.26 9.87 8.74
C ILE A 128 -6.74 9.65 10.19
N PHE A 129 -6.15 8.69 10.89
CA PHE A 129 -6.42 8.47 12.31
C PHE A 129 -6.11 9.73 13.14
N CYS A 130 -4.96 10.34 12.95
CA CYS A 130 -4.62 11.59 13.63
C CYS A 130 -5.65 12.69 13.33
N GLU A 131 -6.14 12.80 12.10
CA GLU A 131 -7.16 13.78 11.75
C GLU A 131 -8.51 13.51 12.41
N LEU A 132 -8.90 12.25 12.51
CA LEU A 132 -10.16 11.85 13.15
C LEU A 132 -10.19 12.15 14.64
N PHE A 133 -9.10 11.89 15.35
CA PHE A 133 -9.09 11.93 16.82
C PHE A 133 -8.57 13.24 17.41
N PHE A 134 -7.66 13.92 16.72
CA PHE A 134 -6.99 15.10 17.27
C PHE A 134 -7.51 16.44 16.70
N PHE A 135 -8.27 16.39 15.58
CA PHE A 135 -8.75 17.63 14.97
C PHE A 135 -10.27 17.70 14.95
N LYS A 136 -10.80 18.91 15.20
CA LYS A 136 -12.25 19.13 15.12
C LYS A 136 -12.69 19.07 13.66
N LYS A 137 -13.60 18.17 13.37
CA LYS A 137 -14.21 17.95 12.06
C LYS A 137 -15.71 17.90 12.22
N ASP A 138 -16.45 18.27 11.19
CA ASP A 138 -17.88 18.05 11.18
C ASP A 138 -18.23 16.55 11.03
N LYS A 139 -19.50 16.21 11.25
CA LYS A 139 -19.94 14.80 11.22
C LYS A 139 -19.77 14.16 9.86
N ASN A 140 -19.99 14.91 8.77
CA ASN A 140 -19.88 14.38 7.42
C ASN A 140 -18.42 14.14 7.05
N GLU A 141 -17.53 15.09 7.34
CA GLU A 141 -16.09 14.93 7.15
C GLU A 141 -15.56 13.74 7.94
N LYS A 142 -15.98 13.57 9.20
CA LYS A 142 -15.57 12.42 10.02
C LYS A 142 -15.99 11.09 9.41
N ASN A 143 -17.21 10.98 8.91
CA ASN A 143 -17.67 9.74 8.27
C ASN A 143 -16.84 9.40 7.00
N VAL A 144 -16.54 10.40 6.18
CA VAL A 144 -15.70 10.21 4.98
C VAL A 144 -14.30 9.77 5.38
N LEU A 145 -13.66 10.47 6.34
CA LEU A 145 -12.33 10.11 6.82
C LEU A 145 -12.30 8.73 7.44
N PHE A 146 -13.32 8.37 8.21
CA PHE A 146 -13.43 7.04 8.83
C PHE A 146 -13.50 5.93 7.77
N ASN A 147 -14.29 6.12 6.72
CA ASN A 147 -14.34 5.18 5.61
C ASN A 147 -12.98 5.05 4.90
N PHE A 148 -12.28 6.16 4.66
CA PHE A 148 -10.93 6.13 4.10
C PHE A 148 -9.93 5.41 5.01
N PHE A 149 -10.03 5.62 6.32
CA PHE A 149 -9.23 4.92 7.32
C PHE A 149 -9.45 3.41 7.25
N LEU A 150 -10.72 2.97 7.26
CA LEU A 150 -11.08 1.56 7.15
C LEU A 150 -10.54 0.94 5.85
N VAL A 151 -10.79 1.59 4.71
CA VAL A 151 -10.29 1.11 3.41
C VAL A 151 -8.77 0.98 3.41
N SER A 152 -8.05 1.95 3.96
CA SER A 152 -6.58 1.91 4.04
C SER A 152 -6.07 0.74 4.89
N ILE A 153 -6.69 0.48 6.04
CA ILE A 153 -6.32 -0.66 6.91
C ILE A 153 -6.65 -2.00 6.25
N PHE A 154 -7.85 -2.14 5.66
CA PHE A 154 -8.23 -3.38 5.00
C PHE A 154 -7.35 -3.69 3.79
N LEU A 155 -7.02 -2.68 2.98
CA LEU A 155 -6.08 -2.85 1.88
C LEU A 155 -4.69 -3.22 2.37
N ALA A 156 -4.17 -2.57 3.42
CA ALA A 156 -2.89 -2.94 4.01
C ALA A 156 -2.89 -4.40 4.50
N SER A 157 -3.95 -4.79 5.23
CA SER A 157 -4.11 -6.15 5.73
C SER A 157 -4.17 -7.19 4.61
N SER A 158 -4.77 -6.84 3.47
CA SER A 158 -4.83 -7.74 2.30
C SER A 158 -3.47 -7.94 1.63
N THR A 159 -2.53 -6.99 1.79
CA THR A 159 -1.18 -7.13 1.21
C THR A 159 -0.31 -8.12 1.98
N LYS A 160 -0.45 -8.17 3.30
CA LYS A 160 0.33 -9.09 4.14
C LYS A 160 -0.39 -9.41 5.45
N VAL A 161 -0.38 -10.68 5.83
CA VAL A 161 -1.02 -11.19 7.06
C VAL A 161 -0.53 -10.47 8.32
N LEU A 162 0.74 -10.07 8.37
CA LEU A 162 1.30 -9.32 9.50
C LEU A 162 0.49 -8.05 9.82
N PHE A 163 -0.11 -7.43 8.82
CA PHE A 163 -0.87 -6.19 8.99
C PHE A 163 -2.28 -6.40 9.56
N TYR A 164 -2.72 -7.65 9.76
CA TYR A 164 -4.01 -7.94 10.43
C TYR A 164 -4.06 -7.40 11.86
N ILE A 165 -2.92 -7.25 12.52
CA ILE A 165 -2.87 -6.64 13.85
C ILE A 165 -3.47 -5.23 13.88
N TYR A 166 -3.41 -4.51 12.76
CA TYR A 166 -3.96 -3.15 12.67
C TYR A 166 -5.47 -3.11 12.50
N LEU A 167 -6.12 -4.26 12.22
CA LEU A 167 -7.59 -4.33 12.16
C LEU A 167 -8.24 -4.04 13.52
N ILE A 168 -7.49 -4.17 14.62
CA ILE A 168 -7.99 -3.80 15.95
C ILE A 168 -8.40 -2.32 16.02
N PHE A 169 -7.74 -1.46 15.25
CA PHE A 169 -8.08 -0.04 15.18
C PHE A 169 -9.35 0.24 14.35
N ALA A 170 -9.84 -0.74 13.60
CA ALA A 170 -11.11 -0.62 12.87
C ALA A 170 -12.33 -0.83 13.80
N ALA A 171 -12.12 -1.32 15.02
CA ALA A 171 -13.18 -1.56 16.00
C ALA A 171 -13.41 -0.36 16.95
N ILE A 172 -12.63 0.71 16.81
CA ILE A 172 -12.72 1.95 17.60
C ILE A 172 -13.66 2.94 16.91
#